data_bc4abaf1e7a02a776e47eb3057d4ff30
#
_entry.id   bc4abaf1e7a02a776e47eb3057d4ff30
#
_cell.length_a   1.000
_cell.length_b   1.000
_cell.length_c   1.000
_cell.angle_alpha   90.00
_cell.angle_beta   90.00
_cell.angle_gamma   90.00
#
_symmetry.space_group_name_H-M   'P 1'
#
loop_
_entity.id
_entity.type
_entity.pdbx_description
1 polymer ?
#
loop_
_entity_poly.entity_id
_entity_poly.type
_entity_poly.pdbx_seq_one_letter_code
_entity_poly.pdbx_strand_id
1 'polypeptide(L)'
;MPRHIVRLLLFMVTFAVVAYGAKQFFTTDSFYEFGHYRGKSVAQIAAAKPKYKGTAYCTSCHEQQAAEWTDGVHNSIDVGKVVKCEVCHGPAGGRDPENKYVPATTGPDHPKNLKLVVPTDSRQLCTLCHERMTGRPLQQRQIIVADHAATQQCTVCHNPHSPRLNLVSAPAAQVGDPAAGKLEAAACTGCHGTDGVSNDLPGPTLASQNAGYVIDALKAYSTGAREDAMMNAAAKITAEDAANLAAYFSTELKCESALTADKQASLPGHATASKCIACHGANGKSTNPSWPNLVGQSQTYLVGALRRYGTGARKNAIMAGIVKGLSNVELENVAAYYAAATCK
;
A
#
# COMPACT_ATOMS: atom_id res chain seq x y z
N MET A 1 -19.74 -34.80 72.86
CA MET A 1 -18.82 -34.06 71.93
C MET A 1 -18.43 -32.74 72.57
N PRO A 2 -17.16 -32.37 72.61
CA PRO A 2 -16.73 -31.05 73.08
C PRO A 2 -17.36 -29.90 72.30
N ARG A 3 -17.79 -28.84 72.94
CA ARG A 3 -18.54 -27.72 72.33
C ARG A 3 -17.78 -27.03 71.17
N HIS A 4 -16.48 -27.05 71.21
CA HIS A 4 -15.65 -26.48 70.14
C HIS A 4 -15.70 -27.34 68.87
N ILE A 5 -15.79 -28.65 68.95
CA ILE A 5 -15.93 -29.56 67.79
C ILE A 5 -17.31 -29.33 67.13
N VAL A 6 -18.36 -29.19 67.90
CA VAL A 6 -19.70 -28.92 67.38
C VAL A 6 -19.74 -27.57 66.66
N ARG A 7 -19.08 -26.53 67.21
CA ARG A 7 -18.97 -25.20 66.52
C ARG A 7 -18.18 -25.31 65.21
N LEU A 8 -17.08 -26.07 65.21
CA LEU A 8 -16.28 -26.27 63.98
C LEU A 8 -17.09 -26.98 62.88
N LEU A 9 -17.79 -28.03 63.26
CA LEU A 9 -18.66 -28.75 62.32
C LEU A 9 -19.78 -27.89 61.76
N LEU A 10 -20.42 -27.08 62.58
CA LEU A 10 -21.45 -26.12 62.16
C LEU A 10 -20.86 -25.11 61.19
N PHE A 11 -19.69 -24.58 61.51
CA PHE A 11 -18.99 -23.62 60.57
C PHE A 11 -18.67 -24.26 59.26
N MET A 12 -18.14 -25.49 59.22
CA MET A 12 -17.83 -26.20 57.99
C MET A 12 -19.09 -26.53 57.15
N VAL A 13 -20.19 -26.94 57.81
CA VAL A 13 -21.46 -27.16 57.10
C VAL A 13 -22.02 -25.86 56.55
N THR A 14 -22.03 -24.80 57.33
CA THR A 14 -22.50 -23.48 56.88
C THR A 14 -21.64 -22.98 55.68
N PHE A 15 -20.31 -23.13 55.78
CA PHE A 15 -19.41 -22.76 54.68
C PHE A 15 -19.67 -23.60 53.41
N ALA A 16 -19.86 -24.91 53.54
CA ALA A 16 -20.19 -25.79 52.44
C ALA A 16 -21.51 -25.42 51.75
N VAL A 17 -22.55 -25.11 52.54
CA VAL A 17 -23.85 -24.68 52.02
C VAL A 17 -23.74 -23.34 51.29
N VAL A 18 -23.03 -22.38 51.89
CA VAL A 18 -22.79 -21.06 51.23
C VAL A 18 -21.96 -21.20 49.96
N ALA A 19 -20.90 -22.01 49.99
CA ALA A 19 -20.07 -22.28 48.82
C ALA A 19 -20.85 -22.97 47.71
N TYR A 20 -21.70 -23.94 48.03
CA TYR A 20 -22.56 -24.60 47.07
C TYR A 20 -23.60 -23.63 46.48
N GLY A 21 -24.25 -22.83 47.29
CA GLY A 21 -25.19 -21.81 46.85
C GLY A 21 -24.53 -20.77 45.94
N ALA A 22 -23.35 -20.29 46.32
CA ALA A 22 -22.56 -19.35 45.51
C ALA A 22 -22.18 -20.02 44.15
N LYS A 23 -21.74 -21.28 44.17
CA LYS A 23 -21.46 -22.03 42.93
C LYS A 23 -22.69 -22.09 42.05
N GLN A 24 -23.86 -22.43 42.53
CA GLN A 24 -25.08 -22.50 41.73
C GLN A 24 -25.52 -21.14 41.21
N PHE A 25 -25.35 -20.08 41.98
CA PHE A 25 -25.71 -18.72 41.57
C PHE A 25 -24.77 -18.14 40.50
N PHE A 26 -23.45 -18.38 40.62
CA PHE A 26 -22.46 -17.83 39.69
C PHE A 26 -22.13 -18.76 38.51
N THR A 27 -22.54 -20.01 38.55
CA THR A 27 -22.32 -20.95 37.44
C THR A 27 -23.60 -21.09 36.63
N THR A 28 -23.54 -20.77 35.35
CA THR A 28 -24.66 -20.92 34.43
C THR A 28 -24.89 -22.42 34.15
N ASP A 29 -26.15 -22.82 33.94
CA ASP A 29 -26.55 -24.25 33.69
C ASP A 29 -25.75 -24.86 32.54
N SER A 30 -25.39 -24.07 31.53
CA SER A 30 -24.62 -24.51 30.39
C SER A 30 -23.13 -24.79 30.64
N PHE A 31 -22.62 -24.49 31.84
CA PHE A 31 -21.21 -24.70 32.16
C PHE A 31 -20.86 -26.21 32.24
N TYR A 32 -21.81 -27.04 32.61
CA TYR A 32 -21.64 -28.51 32.71
C TYR A 32 -22.14 -29.26 31.50
N GLU A 33 -22.93 -28.60 30.65
CA GLU A 33 -23.53 -29.24 29.46
C GLU A 33 -22.47 -29.54 28.38
N PHE A 34 -21.40 -28.73 28.31
CA PHE A 34 -20.35 -28.82 27.29
C PHE A 34 -18.93 -28.95 27.90
N GLY A 35 -18.77 -29.76 28.92
CA GLY A 35 -17.42 -30.04 29.46
C GLY A 35 -16.71 -28.84 30.09
N HIS A 36 -17.39 -28.11 30.95
CA HIS A 36 -16.89 -26.89 31.63
C HIS A 36 -16.74 -25.65 30.71
N TYR A 37 -17.47 -25.65 29.60
CA TYR A 37 -17.51 -24.56 28.65
C TYR A 37 -18.87 -23.83 28.65
N ARG A 38 -18.89 -22.50 28.49
CA ARG A 38 -20.14 -21.71 28.40
C ARG A 38 -20.83 -21.93 27.02
N GLY A 39 -21.32 -23.12 26.74
CA GLY A 39 -21.95 -23.46 25.45
C GLY A 39 -23.11 -22.55 25.05
N LYS A 40 -23.92 -22.10 26.01
CA LYS A 40 -25.00 -21.12 25.74
C LYS A 40 -24.48 -19.76 25.27
N SER A 41 -23.23 -19.36 25.57
CA SER A 41 -22.68 -18.11 25.06
C SER A 41 -22.53 -18.13 23.55
N VAL A 42 -22.18 -19.25 22.95
CA VAL A 42 -22.11 -19.41 21.49
C VAL A 42 -23.51 -19.31 20.89
N ALA A 43 -24.51 -19.99 21.50
CA ALA A 43 -25.90 -19.90 21.07
C ALA A 43 -26.46 -18.47 21.21
N GLN A 44 -26.14 -17.78 22.30
CA GLN A 44 -26.53 -16.38 22.53
C GLN A 44 -25.88 -15.43 21.50
N ILE A 45 -24.60 -15.64 21.16
CA ILE A 45 -23.89 -14.88 20.12
C ILE A 45 -24.51 -15.17 18.76
N ALA A 46 -24.80 -16.44 18.47
CA ALA A 46 -25.42 -16.86 17.20
C ALA A 46 -26.86 -16.34 17.04
N ALA A 47 -27.60 -16.24 18.14
CA ALA A 47 -28.97 -15.69 18.16
C ALA A 47 -29.00 -14.15 18.14
N ALA A 48 -27.89 -13.49 18.42
CA ALA A 48 -27.82 -12.03 18.36
C ALA A 48 -28.03 -11.54 16.92
N LYS A 49 -28.81 -10.45 16.75
CA LYS A 49 -28.98 -9.85 15.41
C LYS A 49 -27.61 -9.53 14.81
N PRO A 50 -27.33 -9.98 13.58
CA PRO A 50 -26.06 -9.72 12.95
C PRO A 50 -25.79 -8.23 12.86
N LYS A 51 -24.65 -7.77 13.42
CA LYS A 51 -24.18 -6.40 13.27
C LYS A 51 -23.58 -6.19 11.87
N TYR A 52 -23.15 -7.28 11.25
CA TYR A 52 -22.57 -7.30 9.92
C TYR A 52 -23.68 -7.40 8.86
N LYS A 53 -23.63 -6.51 7.89
CA LYS A 53 -24.63 -6.41 6.81
C LYS A 53 -24.15 -7.06 5.51
N GLY A 54 -22.87 -7.34 5.43
CA GLY A 54 -22.23 -7.90 4.24
C GLY A 54 -21.83 -6.85 3.21
N THR A 55 -20.97 -7.24 2.29
CA THR A 55 -20.36 -6.36 1.29
C THR A 55 -21.42 -5.66 0.43
N ALA A 56 -22.50 -6.33 0.01
CA ALA A 56 -23.55 -5.75 -0.82
C ALA A 56 -24.21 -4.51 -0.20
N TYR A 57 -24.29 -4.43 1.11
CA TYR A 57 -24.80 -3.24 1.80
C TYR A 57 -23.86 -2.04 1.64
N CYS A 58 -22.55 -2.27 1.67
CA CYS A 58 -21.55 -1.22 1.55
C CYS A 58 -21.45 -0.70 0.11
N THR A 59 -21.51 -1.61 -0.86
CA THR A 59 -21.33 -1.29 -2.29
C THR A 59 -22.42 -0.41 -2.88
N SER A 60 -23.60 -0.36 -2.24
CA SER A 60 -24.70 0.51 -2.69
C SER A 60 -24.43 2.02 -2.52
N CYS A 61 -23.46 2.40 -1.71
CA CYS A 61 -23.11 3.79 -1.46
C CYS A 61 -21.62 4.10 -1.71
N HIS A 62 -20.76 3.09 -1.68
CA HIS A 62 -19.31 3.21 -1.85
C HIS A 62 -18.88 2.60 -3.20
N GLU A 63 -19.43 3.12 -4.30
CA GLU A 63 -19.26 2.56 -5.65
C GLU A 63 -17.79 2.50 -6.11
N GLN A 64 -17.02 3.55 -5.86
CA GLN A 64 -15.62 3.59 -6.25
C GLN A 64 -14.80 2.52 -5.50
N GLN A 65 -14.93 2.46 -4.18
CA GLN A 65 -14.23 1.48 -3.35
C GLN A 65 -14.70 0.05 -3.65
N ALA A 66 -15.98 -0.10 -4.01
CA ALA A 66 -16.54 -1.36 -4.44
C ALA A 66 -15.93 -1.85 -5.76
N ALA A 67 -15.77 -0.97 -6.74
CA ALA A 67 -15.12 -1.30 -8.01
C ALA A 67 -13.66 -1.71 -7.79
N GLU A 68 -12.88 -0.93 -7.05
CA GLU A 68 -11.50 -1.25 -6.70
C GLU A 68 -11.38 -2.60 -5.97
N TRP A 69 -12.28 -2.88 -5.03
CA TRP A 69 -12.30 -4.14 -4.29
C TRP A 69 -12.70 -5.31 -5.19
N THR A 70 -13.67 -5.13 -6.10
CA THR A 70 -14.15 -6.18 -7.01
C THR A 70 -13.02 -6.69 -7.90
N ASP A 71 -12.18 -5.79 -8.41
CA ASP A 71 -11.02 -6.12 -9.23
C ASP A 71 -9.79 -6.51 -8.39
N GLY A 72 -9.88 -6.35 -7.08
CA GLY A 72 -8.79 -6.56 -6.15
C GLY A 72 -8.53 -8.03 -5.80
N VAL A 73 -7.31 -8.29 -5.29
CA VAL A 73 -6.90 -9.64 -4.87
C VAL A 73 -7.73 -10.17 -3.71
N HIS A 74 -8.27 -9.31 -2.86
CA HIS A 74 -9.08 -9.70 -1.72
C HIS A 74 -10.46 -10.26 -2.13
N ASN A 75 -10.95 -9.92 -3.32
CA ASN A 75 -12.17 -10.51 -3.87
C ASN A 75 -11.89 -11.71 -4.78
N SER A 76 -10.70 -11.79 -5.36
CA SER A 76 -10.32 -12.85 -6.32
C SER A 76 -9.80 -14.14 -5.66
N ILE A 77 -9.79 -14.21 -4.34
CA ILE A 77 -9.40 -15.40 -3.60
C ILE A 77 -10.53 -16.43 -3.68
N ASP A 78 -10.17 -17.69 -3.90
CA ASP A 78 -11.05 -18.84 -4.06
C ASP A 78 -12.26 -18.87 -3.12
N VAL A 79 -13.35 -19.44 -3.62
CA VAL A 79 -14.68 -19.49 -3.00
C VAL A 79 -14.60 -19.69 -1.47
N GLY A 80 -15.17 -18.75 -0.73
CA GLY A 80 -15.22 -18.77 0.74
C GLY A 80 -14.08 -18.04 1.46
N LYS A 81 -13.10 -17.51 0.76
CA LYS A 81 -11.93 -16.83 1.34
C LYS A 81 -11.89 -15.33 1.04
N VAL A 82 -12.98 -14.78 0.52
CA VAL A 82 -13.09 -13.36 0.17
C VAL A 82 -12.96 -12.49 1.43
N VAL A 83 -12.04 -11.53 1.41
CA VAL A 83 -11.90 -10.53 2.47
C VAL A 83 -12.96 -9.45 2.24
N LYS A 84 -14.03 -9.48 3.02
CA LYS A 84 -15.15 -8.55 2.92
C LYS A 84 -14.82 -7.20 3.53
N CYS A 85 -15.54 -6.17 3.14
CA CYS A 85 -15.36 -4.78 3.65
C CYS A 85 -15.32 -4.73 5.19
N GLU A 86 -16.21 -5.48 5.84
CA GLU A 86 -16.36 -5.49 7.30
C GLU A 86 -15.19 -6.15 8.05
N VAL A 87 -14.32 -6.90 7.36
CA VAL A 87 -13.10 -7.48 7.98
C VAL A 87 -12.13 -6.35 8.38
N CYS A 88 -12.06 -5.31 7.57
CA CYS A 88 -11.18 -4.17 7.81
C CYS A 88 -11.91 -3.01 8.51
N HIS A 89 -13.17 -2.76 8.15
CA HIS A 89 -13.95 -1.61 8.63
C HIS A 89 -14.85 -1.93 9.81
N GLY A 90 -14.94 -3.20 10.22
CA GLY A 90 -15.87 -3.63 11.27
C GLY A 90 -17.32 -3.66 10.79
N PRO A 91 -18.29 -3.84 11.72
CA PRO A 91 -19.70 -3.94 11.38
C PRO A 91 -20.23 -2.63 10.79
N ALA A 92 -21.20 -2.76 9.87
CA ALA A 92 -21.85 -1.62 9.23
C ALA A 92 -22.46 -0.66 10.25
N GLY A 93 -22.02 0.57 10.26
CA GLY A 93 -22.36 1.60 11.23
C GLY A 93 -21.16 2.49 11.51
N GLY A 94 -21.21 3.21 12.61
CA GLY A 94 -20.15 4.09 13.04
C GLY A 94 -20.11 4.22 14.56
N ARG A 95 -19.34 5.19 15.02
CA ARG A 95 -19.36 5.56 16.43
C ARG A 95 -19.84 6.99 16.56
N ASP A 96 -20.71 7.21 17.55
CA ASP A 96 -21.13 8.55 17.93
C ASP A 96 -19.96 9.33 18.62
N PRO A 97 -20.14 10.61 18.91
CA PRO A 97 -19.13 11.41 19.61
C PRO A 97 -18.70 10.81 20.96
N GLU A 98 -19.57 10.06 21.62
CA GLU A 98 -19.31 9.37 22.89
C GLU A 98 -18.65 8.00 22.69
N ASN A 99 -18.21 7.70 21.46
CA ASN A 99 -17.54 6.45 21.07
C ASN A 99 -18.42 5.17 21.17
N LYS A 100 -19.75 5.33 21.22
CA LYS A 100 -20.71 4.22 21.23
C LYS A 100 -21.04 3.79 19.81
N TYR A 101 -21.12 2.47 19.58
CA TYR A 101 -21.50 1.94 18.27
C TYR A 101 -22.95 2.29 17.91
N VAL A 102 -23.13 2.90 16.76
CA VAL A 102 -24.42 3.20 16.15
C VAL A 102 -24.56 2.38 14.86
N PRO A 103 -25.55 1.48 14.78
CA PRO A 103 -25.78 0.69 13.56
C PRO A 103 -26.08 1.58 12.36
N ALA A 104 -25.62 1.17 11.18
CA ALA A 104 -26.02 1.84 9.95
C ALA A 104 -27.53 1.64 9.69
N THR A 105 -28.19 2.72 9.34
CA THR A 105 -29.57 2.74 8.84
C THR A 105 -29.55 3.10 7.37
N THR A 106 -30.53 2.61 6.60
CA THR A 106 -30.73 2.99 5.19
C THR A 106 -31.75 4.12 5.11
N GLY A 107 -31.57 5.05 4.17
CA GLY A 107 -32.54 6.11 3.91
C GLY A 107 -32.18 7.45 4.56
N PRO A 108 -33.16 8.39 4.60
CA PRO A 108 -32.93 9.76 5.04
C PRO A 108 -32.48 9.89 6.50
N ASP A 109 -32.75 8.88 7.30
CA ASP A 109 -32.36 8.81 8.71
C ASP A 109 -30.92 8.28 8.93
N HIS A 110 -30.17 8.09 7.84
CA HIS A 110 -28.76 7.69 7.97
C HIS A 110 -27.97 8.83 8.64
N PRO A 111 -27.40 8.60 9.82
CA PRO A 111 -26.69 9.67 10.52
C PRO A 111 -25.48 10.13 9.68
N LYS A 112 -25.57 11.32 9.12
CA LYS A 112 -24.49 11.90 8.27
C LYS A 112 -23.17 12.11 9.01
N ASN A 113 -23.18 12.00 10.34
CA ASN A 113 -22.04 12.28 11.21
C ASN A 113 -21.43 11.03 11.88
N LEU A 114 -21.80 9.84 11.46
CA LEU A 114 -21.15 8.64 11.97
C LEU A 114 -19.70 8.59 11.46
N LYS A 115 -18.76 8.57 12.36
CA LYS A 115 -17.38 8.25 12.05
C LYS A 115 -17.31 6.78 11.69
N LEU A 116 -17.17 6.49 10.40
CA LEU A 116 -16.79 5.15 9.96
C LEU A 116 -15.49 4.74 10.68
N VAL A 117 -15.40 3.49 11.06
CA VAL A 117 -14.14 2.94 11.56
C VAL A 117 -13.20 2.85 10.35
N VAL A 118 -12.40 3.90 10.19
CA VAL A 118 -11.30 3.89 9.23
C VAL A 118 -10.06 3.45 9.99
N PRO A 119 -9.47 2.30 9.66
CA PRO A 119 -8.25 1.86 10.32
C PRO A 119 -7.14 2.90 10.12
N THR A 120 -6.65 3.48 11.21
CA THR A 120 -5.59 4.49 11.18
C THR A 120 -4.20 3.86 11.16
N ASP A 121 -4.09 2.62 11.63
CA ASP A 121 -2.85 1.84 11.60
C ASP A 121 -3.00 0.65 10.65
N SER A 122 -2.60 0.88 9.40
CA SER A 122 -2.64 -0.16 8.38
C SER A 122 -1.60 -1.27 8.63
N ARG A 123 -0.51 -1.01 9.35
CA ARG A 123 0.45 -2.06 9.71
C ARG A 123 -0.22 -3.08 10.62
N GLN A 124 -0.79 -2.63 11.71
CA GLN A 124 -1.47 -3.51 12.66
C GLN A 124 -2.57 -4.32 11.98
N LEU A 125 -3.37 -3.68 11.13
CA LEU A 125 -4.47 -4.35 10.45
C LEU A 125 -3.99 -5.39 9.44
N CYS A 126 -3.08 -5.02 8.53
CA CYS A 126 -2.64 -5.90 7.44
C CYS A 126 -1.79 -7.07 7.96
N THR A 127 -0.96 -6.84 8.99
CA THR A 127 -0.10 -7.87 9.57
C THR A 127 -0.88 -8.95 10.31
N LEU A 128 -2.10 -8.68 10.76
CA LEU A 128 -3.00 -9.74 11.28
C LEU A 128 -3.13 -10.92 10.33
N CYS A 129 -3.03 -10.67 9.03
CA CYS A 129 -3.14 -11.70 7.99
C CYS A 129 -1.84 -11.92 7.21
N HIS A 130 -1.01 -10.90 7.02
CA HIS A 130 0.11 -10.93 6.09
C HIS A 130 1.49 -11.09 6.76
N GLU A 131 1.62 -10.95 8.06
CA GLU A 131 2.90 -11.24 8.72
C GLU A 131 3.23 -12.73 8.68
N ARG A 132 4.52 -13.04 8.47
CA ARG A 132 4.99 -14.42 8.41
C ARG A 132 4.84 -15.11 9.76
N MET A 133 4.01 -16.13 9.80
CA MET A 133 3.74 -16.95 10.99
C MET A 133 3.74 -18.43 10.63
N THR A 134 4.28 -19.25 11.54
CA THR A 134 4.22 -20.70 11.43
C THR A 134 2.74 -21.17 11.39
N GLY A 135 2.41 -22.05 10.46
CA GLY A 135 1.07 -22.62 10.33
C GLY A 135 0.08 -21.85 9.47
N ARG A 136 0.44 -20.68 8.92
CA ARG A 136 -0.39 -20.01 7.92
C ARG A 136 -0.37 -20.75 6.58
N PRO A 137 -1.49 -20.77 5.84
CA PRO A 137 -1.54 -21.38 4.52
C PRO A 137 -0.53 -20.76 3.57
N LEU A 138 0.16 -21.60 2.79
CA LEU A 138 1.16 -21.14 1.80
C LEU A 138 0.56 -20.26 0.71
N GLN A 139 -0.73 -20.41 0.41
CA GLN A 139 -1.46 -19.60 -0.56
C GLN A 139 -1.68 -18.15 -0.07
N GLN A 140 -1.66 -17.93 1.24
CA GLN A 140 -1.73 -16.61 1.82
C GLN A 140 -0.35 -15.95 1.73
N ARG A 141 -0.22 -14.88 0.95
CA ARG A 141 1.03 -14.15 0.84
C ARG A 141 1.44 -13.60 2.20
N GLN A 142 2.62 -13.96 2.62
CA GLN A 142 3.20 -13.59 3.90
C GLN A 142 4.47 -12.78 3.68
N ILE A 143 4.70 -11.80 4.54
CA ILE A 143 5.86 -10.91 4.51
C ILE A 143 6.56 -10.93 5.87
N ILE A 144 7.85 -10.65 5.87
CA ILE A 144 8.59 -10.24 7.06
C ILE A 144 8.52 -8.72 7.09
N VAL A 145 7.73 -8.18 8.02
CA VAL A 145 7.39 -6.74 8.04
C VAL A 145 8.62 -5.86 8.17
N ALA A 146 9.61 -6.27 8.96
CA ALA A 146 10.86 -5.53 9.14
C ALA A 146 11.62 -5.36 7.82
N ASP A 147 11.64 -6.40 6.97
CA ASP A 147 12.37 -6.42 5.70
C ASP A 147 11.58 -5.73 4.59
N HIS A 148 10.23 -5.85 4.63
CA HIS A 148 9.36 -5.35 3.57
C HIS A 148 9.05 -3.86 3.70
N ALA A 149 8.69 -3.40 4.88
CA ALA A 149 8.14 -2.05 5.07
C ALA A 149 8.79 -1.27 6.22
N ALA A 150 9.75 -1.86 6.95
CA ALA A 150 10.40 -1.26 8.12
C ALA A 150 9.38 -0.58 9.07
N THR A 151 9.31 0.74 9.08
CA THR A 151 8.39 1.53 9.92
C THR A 151 7.20 2.11 9.15
N GLN A 152 7.12 1.89 7.83
CA GLN A 152 6.10 2.50 6.97
C GLN A 152 4.71 1.86 7.18
N GLN A 153 3.66 2.67 7.02
CA GLN A 153 2.29 2.15 6.94
C GLN A 153 2.09 1.43 5.60
N CYS A 154 1.37 0.31 5.62
CA CYS A 154 1.15 -0.50 4.41
C CYS A 154 0.41 0.28 3.31
N THR A 155 -0.49 1.19 3.69
CA THR A 155 -1.29 2.02 2.78
C THR A 155 -0.49 3.13 2.08
N VAL A 156 0.77 3.35 2.48
CA VAL A 156 1.66 4.28 1.75
C VAL A 156 2.00 3.72 0.36
N CYS A 157 2.08 2.40 0.23
CA CYS A 157 2.42 1.72 -1.03
C CYS A 157 1.28 0.87 -1.60
N HIS A 158 0.35 0.42 -0.77
CA HIS A 158 -0.74 -0.46 -1.17
C HIS A 158 -2.09 0.25 -1.06
N ASN A 159 -2.90 0.22 -2.12
CA ASN A 159 -4.30 0.62 -2.03
C ASN A 159 -5.04 -0.40 -1.15
N PRO A 160 -5.68 0.00 -0.05
CA PRO A 160 -6.32 -0.94 0.87
C PRO A 160 -7.49 -1.71 0.23
N HIS A 161 -8.18 -1.14 -0.76
CA HIS A 161 -9.29 -1.79 -1.45
C HIS A 161 -8.82 -2.73 -2.56
N SER A 162 -7.68 -2.43 -3.18
CA SER A 162 -7.05 -3.28 -4.18
C SER A 162 -5.54 -3.39 -3.90
N PRO A 163 -5.12 -4.25 -2.93
CA PRO A 163 -3.73 -4.29 -2.47
C PRO A 163 -2.73 -4.85 -3.47
N ARG A 164 -3.15 -5.23 -4.68
CA ARG A 164 -2.18 -5.30 -5.77
C ARG A 164 -1.41 -3.99 -5.74
N LEU A 165 -0.14 -4.00 -6.12
CA LEU A 165 0.62 -2.78 -6.38
C LEU A 165 -0.02 -1.99 -7.54
N ASN A 166 -1.30 -1.75 -7.45
CA ASN A 166 -2.00 -0.70 -8.16
C ASN A 166 -1.78 0.56 -7.34
N LEU A 167 -0.57 1.00 -7.46
CA LEU A 167 -0.21 2.34 -7.13
C LEU A 167 -1.04 3.21 -8.02
N VAL A 168 -2.08 3.71 -7.40
CA VAL A 168 -3.01 4.68 -7.96
C VAL A 168 -3.01 4.61 -9.49
N SER A 169 -4.04 4.04 -10.10
CA SER A 169 -4.31 4.39 -11.49
C SER A 169 -4.37 5.91 -11.48
N ALA A 170 -3.28 6.53 -11.90
CA ALA A 170 -3.34 7.92 -12.28
C ALA A 170 -4.59 8.05 -13.16
N PRO A 171 -5.41 9.08 -13.01
CA PRO A 171 -6.51 9.34 -13.91
C PRO A 171 -5.95 9.10 -15.31
N ALA A 172 -6.64 8.30 -16.13
CA ALA A 172 -6.15 7.81 -17.41
C ALA A 172 -5.33 8.92 -18.03
N ALA A 173 -4.01 8.70 -18.16
CA ALA A 173 -3.10 9.77 -18.55
C ALA A 173 -3.74 10.42 -19.76
N GLN A 174 -3.94 11.73 -19.71
CA GLN A 174 -4.52 12.43 -20.86
C GLN A 174 -3.75 11.94 -22.06
N VAL A 175 -4.45 11.29 -22.98
CA VAL A 175 -3.80 10.69 -24.16
C VAL A 175 -3.34 11.87 -25.00
N GLY A 176 -2.10 12.29 -24.79
CA GLY A 176 -1.49 13.34 -25.58
C GLY A 176 -1.23 12.86 -27.01
N ASP A 177 -1.10 13.78 -27.93
CA ASP A 177 -0.71 13.52 -29.31
C ASP A 177 0.84 13.41 -29.38
N PRO A 178 1.43 12.24 -29.64
CA PRO A 178 2.88 12.11 -29.74
C PRO A 178 3.46 12.87 -30.93
N ALA A 179 2.71 13.12 -31.99
CA ALA A 179 3.17 13.93 -33.13
C ALA A 179 3.30 15.42 -32.77
N ALA A 180 2.34 15.96 -32.03
CA ALA A 180 2.44 17.30 -31.44
C ALA A 180 3.60 17.37 -30.44
N GLY A 181 3.69 16.37 -29.54
CA GLY A 181 4.76 16.26 -28.54
C GLY A 181 6.16 16.21 -29.15
N LYS A 182 6.33 15.61 -30.34
CA LYS A 182 7.60 15.61 -31.07
C LYS A 182 8.03 17.04 -31.46
N LEU A 183 7.09 17.86 -31.91
CA LEU A 183 7.37 19.25 -32.26
C LEU A 183 7.75 20.07 -31.02
N GLU A 184 7.00 19.90 -29.94
CA GLU A 184 7.23 20.58 -28.67
C GLU A 184 8.55 20.14 -28.01
N ALA A 185 8.94 18.87 -28.18
CA ALA A 185 10.19 18.31 -27.64
C ALA A 185 11.45 18.99 -28.20
N ALA A 186 11.36 19.71 -29.31
CA ALA A 186 12.51 20.44 -29.89
C ALA A 186 13.15 21.39 -28.89
N ALA A 187 12.36 22.03 -28.01
CA ALA A 187 12.86 22.92 -26.96
C ALA A 187 13.60 22.18 -25.83
N CYS A 188 13.46 20.87 -25.73
CA CYS A 188 14.01 20.04 -24.66
C CYS A 188 15.33 19.36 -25.06
N THR A 189 15.63 19.29 -26.37
CA THR A 189 16.74 18.51 -26.94
C THR A 189 18.13 18.94 -26.46
N GLY A 190 18.33 20.22 -26.18
CA GLY A 190 19.63 20.75 -25.73
C GLY A 190 20.13 20.14 -24.41
N CYS A 191 19.21 19.67 -23.56
CA CYS A 191 19.53 19.07 -22.26
C CYS A 191 19.20 17.57 -22.20
N HIS A 192 18.19 17.13 -22.97
CA HIS A 192 17.68 15.76 -22.89
C HIS A 192 18.03 14.89 -24.12
N GLY A 193 18.76 15.45 -25.08
CA GLY A 193 19.13 14.79 -26.34
C GLY A 193 18.03 14.85 -27.39
N THR A 194 18.42 14.74 -28.68
CA THR A 194 17.49 14.83 -29.82
C THR A 194 16.42 13.75 -29.80
N ASP A 195 16.78 12.57 -29.30
CA ASP A 195 15.90 11.42 -29.18
C ASP A 195 15.44 11.19 -27.73
N GLY A 196 15.54 12.20 -26.87
CA GLY A 196 15.24 12.08 -25.46
C GLY A 196 16.23 11.19 -24.69
N VAL A 197 17.36 10.82 -25.31
CA VAL A 197 18.45 10.08 -24.68
C VAL A 197 19.56 11.06 -24.36
N SER A 198 19.76 11.34 -23.07
CA SER A 198 20.65 12.44 -22.66
C SER A 198 22.14 12.12 -22.84
N ASN A 199 22.53 10.85 -22.94
CA ASN A 199 23.93 10.43 -22.95
C ASN A 199 24.71 11.20 -21.86
N ASP A 200 25.68 12.02 -22.22
CA ASP A 200 26.50 12.85 -21.31
C ASP A 200 25.95 14.27 -21.09
N LEU A 201 24.71 14.54 -21.53
CA LEU A 201 24.08 15.84 -21.35
C LEU A 201 23.60 16.03 -19.90
N PRO A 202 23.39 17.28 -19.45
CA PRO A 202 23.06 17.58 -18.04
C PRO A 202 21.68 17.10 -17.58
N GLY A 203 20.74 16.87 -18.52
CA GLY A 203 19.39 16.39 -18.20
C GLY A 203 19.28 14.87 -18.10
N PRO A 204 18.20 14.34 -17.53
CA PRO A 204 17.92 12.91 -17.57
C PRO A 204 17.47 12.45 -18.96
N THR A 205 17.66 11.17 -19.25
CA THR A 205 17.01 10.48 -20.37
C THR A 205 15.50 10.50 -20.14
N LEU A 206 14.74 10.93 -21.17
CA LEU A 206 13.28 10.95 -21.20
C LEU A 206 12.70 9.83 -22.05
N ALA A 207 13.49 9.29 -22.97
CA ALA A 207 13.12 8.16 -23.83
C ALA A 207 12.59 6.98 -23.02
N SER A 208 11.47 6.39 -23.46
CA SER A 208 10.82 5.25 -22.80
C SER A 208 10.34 5.53 -21.37
N GLN A 209 10.20 6.78 -20.99
CA GLN A 209 9.72 7.12 -19.64
C GLN A 209 8.20 7.00 -19.56
N ASN A 210 7.67 6.60 -18.42
CA ASN A 210 6.24 6.50 -18.20
C ASN A 210 5.55 7.88 -18.34
N ALA A 211 4.52 7.95 -19.18
CA ALA A 211 3.80 9.19 -19.48
C ALA A 211 3.25 9.88 -18.22
N GLY A 212 2.59 9.14 -17.33
CA GLY A 212 2.09 9.68 -16.08
C GLY A 212 3.19 10.28 -15.21
N TYR A 213 4.35 9.62 -15.13
CA TYR A 213 5.50 10.17 -14.40
C TYR A 213 6.05 11.46 -15.05
N VAL A 214 6.08 11.56 -16.37
CA VAL A 214 6.52 12.78 -17.08
C VAL A 214 5.58 13.93 -16.76
N ILE A 215 4.26 13.72 -16.83
CA ILE A 215 3.25 14.73 -16.49
C ILE A 215 3.41 15.18 -15.03
N ASP A 216 3.51 14.21 -14.10
CA ASP A 216 3.65 14.53 -12.67
C ASP A 216 4.96 15.27 -12.37
N ALA A 217 6.05 14.92 -13.05
CA ALA A 217 7.34 15.60 -12.90
C ALA A 217 7.29 17.03 -13.43
N LEU A 218 6.71 17.27 -14.62
CA LEU A 218 6.52 18.60 -15.18
C LEU A 218 5.66 19.48 -14.26
N LYS A 219 4.53 18.92 -13.78
CA LYS A 219 3.67 19.61 -12.80
C LYS A 219 4.42 19.95 -11.52
N ALA A 220 5.22 19.02 -10.99
CA ALA A 220 5.99 19.26 -9.78
C ALA A 220 7.03 20.40 -9.96
N TYR A 221 7.66 20.48 -11.12
CA TYR A 221 8.57 21.58 -11.46
C TYR A 221 7.82 22.91 -11.64
N SER A 222 6.70 22.93 -12.37
CA SER A 222 5.93 24.15 -12.62
C SER A 222 5.36 24.76 -11.33
N THR A 223 5.06 23.94 -10.33
CA THR A 223 4.53 24.36 -9.01
C THR A 223 5.62 24.63 -7.97
N GLY A 224 6.89 24.35 -8.27
CA GLY A 224 7.99 24.43 -7.29
C GLY A 224 8.01 23.30 -6.25
N ALA A 225 7.16 22.28 -6.39
CA ALA A 225 7.20 21.10 -5.52
C ALA A 225 8.47 20.26 -5.74
N ARG A 226 9.09 20.42 -6.91
CA ARG A 226 10.39 19.89 -7.26
C ARG A 226 11.27 21.04 -7.73
N GLU A 227 12.45 21.18 -7.14
CA GLU A 227 13.33 22.30 -7.40
C GLU A 227 14.45 21.95 -8.41
N ASP A 228 14.52 22.73 -9.47
CA ASP A 228 15.59 22.76 -10.45
C ASP A 228 15.41 24.04 -11.29
N ALA A 229 16.37 24.94 -11.26
CA ALA A 229 16.21 26.26 -11.85
C ALA A 229 15.86 26.23 -13.35
N MET A 230 16.47 25.31 -14.12
CA MET A 230 16.19 25.15 -15.54
C MET A 230 14.80 24.55 -15.77
N MET A 231 14.48 23.46 -15.07
CA MET A 231 13.21 22.76 -15.23
C MET A 231 12.02 23.56 -14.67
N ASN A 232 12.20 24.35 -13.61
CA ASN A 232 11.12 25.22 -13.10
C ASN A 232 10.71 26.28 -14.13
N ALA A 233 11.63 26.73 -14.97
CA ALA A 233 11.34 27.65 -16.09
C ALA A 233 10.73 26.88 -17.28
N ALA A 234 11.34 25.77 -17.68
CA ALA A 234 10.94 24.98 -18.85
C ALA A 234 9.56 24.29 -18.68
N ALA A 235 9.19 23.94 -17.45
CA ALA A 235 7.92 23.25 -17.16
C ALA A 235 6.70 24.19 -17.04
N LYS A 236 6.83 25.47 -17.35
CA LYS A 236 5.72 26.44 -17.44
C LYS A 236 5.00 26.31 -18.77
N ILE A 237 4.45 25.16 -19.03
CA ILE A 237 3.72 24.77 -20.24
C ILE A 237 2.27 24.43 -19.91
N THR A 238 1.42 24.28 -20.90
CA THR A 238 0.02 23.89 -20.70
C THR A 238 -0.09 22.42 -20.28
N ALA A 239 -1.24 22.02 -19.76
CA ALA A 239 -1.49 20.61 -19.43
C ALA A 239 -1.56 19.74 -20.70
N GLU A 240 -1.98 20.32 -21.82
CA GLU A 240 -2.01 19.67 -23.12
C GLU A 240 -0.60 19.40 -23.64
N ASP A 241 0.28 20.42 -23.66
CA ASP A 241 1.69 20.26 -24.04
C ASP A 241 2.40 19.21 -23.19
N ALA A 242 2.14 19.23 -21.86
CA ALA A 242 2.69 18.25 -20.95
C ALA A 242 2.22 16.81 -21.28
N ALA A 243 0.96 16.64 -21.69
CA ALA A 243 0.42 15.36 -22.13
C ALA A 243 1.03 14.92 -23.46
N ASN A 244 1.15 15.82 -24.42
CA ASN A 244 1.76 15.57 -25.73
C ASN A 244 3.23 15.14 -25.59
N LEU A 245 4.02 15.89 -24.84
CA LEU A 245 5.42 15.53 -24.53
C LEU A 245 5.53 14.18 -23.85
N ALA A 246 4.65 13.91 -22.88
CA ALA A 246 4.63 12.64 -22.18
C ALA A 246 4.29 11.47 -23.13
N ALA A 247 3.34 11.64 -24.05
CA ALA A 247 3.00 10.67 -25.07
C ALA A 247 4.19 10.40 -25.99
N TYR A 248 4.86 11.45 -26.48
CA TYR A 248 6.03 11.32 -27.36
C TYR A 248 7.16 10.53 -26.68
N PHE A 249 7.61 10.95 -25.49
CA PHE A 249 8.73 10.29 -24.81
C PHE A 249 8.41 8.88 -24.32
N SER A 250 7.15 8.52 -24.13
CA SER A 250 6.77 7.19 -23.66
C SER A 250 6.57 6.18 -24.78
N THR A 251 6.16 6.60 -25.99
CA THR A 251 5.75 5.70 -27.07
C THR A 251 6.73 5.61 -28.21
N GLU A 252 7.31 6.75 -28.62
CA GLU A 252 8.14 6.83 -29.83
C GLU A 252 9.58 6.37 -29.61
N LEU A 253 10.07 6.45 -28.38
CA LEU A 253 11.46 6.18 -28.04
C LEU A 253 11.57 4.99 -27.09
N LYS A 254 12.49 4.08 -27.37
CA LYS A 254 12.60 2.83 -26.60
C LYS A 254 13.97 2.68 -25.96
N CYS A 255 13.95 2.40 -24.65
CA CYS A 255 15.13 1.95 -23.92
C CYS A 255 14.96 0.47 -23.55
N GLU A 256 15.92 -0.34 -23.85
CA GLU A 256 15.94 -1.76 -23.53
C GLU A 256 17.25 -2.15 -22.88
N SER A 257 17.19 -3.09 -21.94
CA SER A 257 18.43 -3.66 -21.42
C SER A 257 19.07 -4.53 -22.51
N ALA A 258 20.24 -4.16 -22.96
CA ALA A 258 21.04 -4.97 -23.88
C ALA A 258 21.73 -6.13 -23.16
N LEU A 259 21.61 -6.21 -21.84
CA LEU A 259 22.26 -7.22 -21.03
C LEU A 259 21.40 -8.48 -20.91
N THR A 260 22.03 -9.63 -21.09
CA THR A 260 21.39 -10.90 -20.70
C THR A 260 21.17 -10.96 -19.21
N ALA A 261 20.23 -11.79 -18.76
CA ALA A 261 19.92 -11.94 -17.33
C ALA A 261 21.16 -12.28 -16.49
N ASP A 262 22.05 -13.14 -17.01
CA ASP A 262 23.29 -13.54 -16.32
C ASP A 262 24.27 -12.37 -16.18
N LYS A 263 24.45 -11.57 -17.24
CA LYS A 263 25.29 -10.37 -17.18
C LYS A 263 24.71 -9.34 -16.22
N GLN A 264 23.40 -9.18 -16.21
CA GLN A 264 22.71 -8.28 -15.29
C GLN A 264 22.86 -8.73 -13.85
N ALA A 265 22.77 -10.05 -13.58
CA ALA A 265 22.96 -10.61 -12.25
C ALA A 265 24.42 -10.47 -11.73
N SER A 266 25.40 -10.37 -12.63
CA SER A 266 26.82 -10.20 -12.26
C SER A 266 27.23 -8.74 -11.98
N LEU A 267 26.35 -7.75 -12.27
CA LEU A 267 26.68 -6.35 -12.04
C LEU A 267 26.72 -6.00 -10.55
N PRO A 268 27.69 -5.15 -10.13
CA PRO A 268 27.65 -4.51 -8.83
C PRO A 268 26.32 -3.82 -8.65
N GLY A 269 25.60 -3.91 -7.64
CA GLY A 269 24.28 -3.26 -7.45
C GLY A 269 23.09 -4.16 -7.76
N HIS A 270 23.25 -5.33 -8.37
CA HIS A 270 22.15 -6.28 -8.58
C HIS A 270 21.45 -6.63 -7.23
N ALA A 271 22.22 -6.91 -6.18
CA ALA A 271 21.68 -7.20 -4.86
C ALA A 271 20.91 -5.98 -4.29
N THR A 272 21.43 -4.77 -4.47
CA THR A 272 20.76 -3.53 -4.02
C THR A 272 19.51 -3.25 -4.88
N ALA A 273 19.54 -3.55 -6.16
CA ALA A 273 18.41 -3.37 -7.10
C ALA A 273 17.18 -4.18 -6.67
N SER A 274 17.35 -5.29 -5.93
CA SER A 274 16.22 -6.06 -5.37
C SER A 274 15.27 -5.22 -4.51
N LYS A 275 15.77 -4.17 -3.86
CA LYS A 275 14.97 -3.21 -3.08
C LYS A 275 14.15 -2.26 -3.97
N CYS A 276 14.47 -2.16 -5.25
CA CYS A 276 13.88 -1.21 -6.20
C CYS A 276 12.85 -1.87 -7.14
N ILE A 277 13.02 -3.18 -7.43
CA ILE A 277 12.26 -3.90 -8.46
C ILE A 277 10.75 -3.97 -8.18
N ALA A 278 10.35 -3.96 -6.91
CA ALA A 278 8.93 -3.99 -6.54
C ALA A 278 8.15 -2.80 -7.11
N CYS A 279 8.83 -1.67 -7.25
CA CYS A 279 8.24 -0.42 -7.71
C CYS A 279 8.65 -0.07 -9.15
N HIS A 280 9.92 -0.25 -9.45
CA HIS A 280 10.49 0.14 -10.74
C HIS A 280 10.58 -1.01 -11.75
N GLY A 281 10.06 -2.19 -11.41
CA GLY A 281 10.08 -3.38 -12.29
C GLY A 281 11.41 -4.12 -12.28
N ALA A 282 11.38 -5.42 -12.58
CA ALA A 282 12.55 -6.30 -12.55
C ALA A 282 13.69 -5.82 -13.48
N ASN A 283 13.31 -5.25 -14.63
CA ASN A 283 14.24 -4.72 -15.63
C ASN A 283 14.35 -3.19 -15.58
N GLY A 284 13.95 -2.55 -14.48
CA GLY A 284 13.92 -1.10 -14.39
C GLY A 284 12.81 -0.44 -15.21
N LYS A 285 11.80 -1.20 -15.67
CA LYS A 285 10.58 -0.72 -16.32
C LYS A 285 9.40 -0.92 -15.38
N SER A 286 8.87 0.16 -14.86
CA SER A 286 7.71 0.13 -14.00
C SER A 286 6.43 -0.17 -14.76
N THR A 287 5.58 -1.00 -14.21
CA THR A 287 4.21 -1.21 -14.71
C THR A 287 3.24 -0.15 -14.24
N ASN A 288 3.65 0.69 -13.28
CA ASN A 288 2.87 1.81 -12.81
C ASN A 288 3.23 3.08 -13.58
N PRO A 289 2.24 3.74 -14.23
CA PRO A 289 2.49 4.92 -15.07
C PRO A 289 3.00 6.14 -14.30
N SER A 290 2.78 6.24 -12.99
CA SER A 290 3.30 7.35 -12.17
C SER A 290 4.69 7.08 -11.59
N TRP A 291 5.26 5.90 -11.81
CA TRP A 291 6.61 5.59 -11.35
C TRP A 291 7.62 5.60 -12.48
N PRO A 292 8.80 6.17 -12.22
CA PRO A 292 9.77 6.28 -13.29
C PRO A 292 10.36 4.93 -13.68
N ASN A 293 10.56 4.76 -14.98
CA ASN A 293 11.49 3.79 -15.50
C ASN A 293 12.92 4.22 -15.15
N LEU A 294 13.74 3.27 -14.74
CA LEU A 294 15.15 3.49 -14.38
C LEU A 294 16.11 2.97 -15.45
N VAL A 295 15.64 2.06 -16.29
CA VAL A 295 16.40 1.44 -17.37
C VAL A 295 16.94 2.49 -18.35
N GLY A 296 18.24 2.42 -18.64
CA GLY A 296 18.89 3.34 -19.58
C GLY A 296 19.03 4.78 -19.11
N GLN A 297 18.78 5.05 -17.81
CA GLN A 297 18.96 6.36 -17.25
C GLN A 297 20.45 6.64 -16.94
N SER A 298 20.88 7.88 -17.10
CA SER A 298 22.24 8.29 -16.75
C SER A 298 22.61 7.94 -15.32
N GLN A 299 23.77 7.29 -15.12
CA GLN A 299 24.27 6.96 -13.78
C GLN A 299 24.41 8.21 -12.91
N THR A 300 25.01 9.27 -13.47
CA THR A 300 25.21 10.55 -12.77
C THR A 300 23.88 11.14 -12.29
N TYR A 301 22.86 11.11 -13.16
CA TYR A 301 21.52 11.57 -12.80
C TYR A 301 20.89 10.71 -11.70
N LEU A 302 20.98 9.38 -11.82
CA LEU A 302 20.44 8.48 -10.80
C LEU A 302 21.07 8.69 -9.43
N VAL A 303 22.41 8.76 -9.36
CA VAL A 303 23.12 9.07 -8.10
C VAL A 303 22.68 10.41 -7.52
N GLY A 304 22.62 11.46 -8.35
CA GLY A 304 22.16 12.78 -7.93
C GLY A 304 20.71 12.78 -7.43
N ALA A 305 19.81 12.04 -8.11
CA ALA A 305 18.41 11.92 -7.72
C ALA A 305 18.27 11.17 -6.37
N LEU A 306 18.97 10.06 -6.20
CA LEU A 306 18.96 9.27 -4.96
C LEU A 306 19.49 10.10 -3.77
N ARG A 307 20.61 10.80 -3.95
CA ARG A 307 21.15 11.70 -2.91
C ARG A 307 20.16 12.81 -2.54
N ARG A 308 19.50 13.43 -3.52
CA ARG A 308 18.48 14.47 -3.25
C ARG A 308 17.27 13.93 -2.49
N TYR A 309 16.87 12.68 -2.69
CA TYR A 309 15.85 12.05 -1.84
C TYR A 309 16.35 11.81 -0.41
N GLY A 310 17.61 11.40 -0.25
CA GLY A 310 18.22 11.17 1.07
C GLY A 310 18.36 12.45 1.89
N THR A 311 18.66 13.58 1.24
CA THR A 311 18.78 14.91 1.88
C THR A 311 17.45 15.65 2.04
N GLY A 312 16.37 15.15 1.43
CA GLY A 312 15.07 15.83 1.42
C GLY A 312 14.97 16.99 0.40
N ALA A 313 16.00 17.28 -0.36
CA ALA A 313 15.97 18.29 -1.44
C ALA A 313 15.01 17.86 -2.57
N ARG A 314 14.79 16.57 -2.75
CA ARG A 314 13.72 16.03 -3.57
C ARG A 314 12.71 15.30 -2.67
N LYS A 315 11.48 15.81 -2.64
CA LYS A 315 10.45 15.33 -1.71
C LYS A 315 9.71 14.11 -2.28
N ASN A 316 9.89 12.97 -1.65
CA ASN A 316 9.06 11.77 -1.81
C ASN A 316 9.33 10.85 -0.60
N ALA A 317 8.32 10.62 0.22
CA ALA A 317 8.48 9.89 1.48
C ALA A 317 8.94 8.44 1.26
N ILE A 318 8.45 7.77 0.20
CA ILE A 318 8.81 6.39 -0.14
C ILE A 318 10.29 6.33 -0.51
N MET A 319 10.70 7.15 -1.47
CA MET A 319 12.09 7.15 -1.94
C MET A 319 13.07 7.59 -0.85
N ALA A 320 12.71 8.57 -0.03
CA ALA A 320 13.52 8.99 1.13
C ALA A 320 13.72 7.82 2.13
N GLY A 321 12.66 7.05 2.40
CA GLY A 321 12.74 5.87 3.28
C GLY A 321 13.67 4.79 2.73
N ILE A 322 13.58 4.49 1.43
CA ILE A 322 14.43 3.48 0.78
C ILE A 322 15.89 3.91 0.77
N VAL A 323 16.16 5.16 0.37
CA VAL A 323 17.52 5.68 0.20
C VAL A 323 18.24 5.83 1.54
N LYS A 324 17.53 6.17 2.62
CA LYS A 324 18.09 6.32 3.96
C LYS A 324 18.84 5.06 4.45
N GLY A 325 18.46 3.88 3.97
CA GLY A 325 19.08 2.60 4.31
C GLY A 325 20.24 2.19 3.40
N LEU A 326 20.68 3.04 2.47
CA LEU A 326 21.73 2.73 1.51
C LEU A 326 23.01 3.51 1.79
N SER A 327 24.16 2.82 1.72
CA SER A 327 25.47 3.46 1.70
C SER A 327 25.74 4.19 0.37
N ASN A 328 26.72 5.09 0.34
CA ASN A 328 27.13 5.75 -0.91
C ASN A 328 27.55 4.76 -2.00
N VAL A 329 28.24 3.69 -1.61
CA VAL A 329 28.66 2.63 -2.54
C VAL A 329 27.45 1.90 -3.14
N GLU A 330 26.44 1.59 -2.32
CA GLU A 330 25.20 0.96 -2.82
C GLU A 330 24.42 1.90 -3.75
N LEU A 331 24.40 3.21 -3.47
CA LEU A 331 23.78 4.21 -4.36
C LEU A 331 24.46 4.25 -5.72
N GLU A 332 25.78 4.28 -5.75
CA GLU A 332 26.58 4.30 -6.98
C GLU A 332 26.42 3.00 -7.77
N ASN A 333 26.47 1.86 -7.08
CA ASN A 333 26.35 0.55 -7.70
C ASN A 333 24.93 0.32 -8.30
N VAL A 334 23.87 0.68 -7.58
CA VAL A 334 22.51 0.53 -8.13
C VAL A 334 22.23 1.49 -9.28
N ALA A 335 22.83 2.69 -9.25
CA ALA A 335 22.75 3.63 -10.37
C ALA A 335 23.47 3.07 -11.61
N ALA A 336 24.68 2.50 -11.44
CA ALA A 336 25.41 1.83 -12.51
C ALA A 336 24.63 0.63 -13.07
N TYR A 337 23.98 -0.15 -12.22
CA TYR A 337 23.15 -1.28 -12.61
C TYR A 337 22.04 -0.88 -13.61
N TYR A 338 21.29 0.19 -13.32
CA TYR A 338 20.22 0.66 -14.20
C TYR A 338 20.74 1.42 -15.42
N ALA A 339 21.90 2.08 -15.31
CA ALA A 339 22.55 2.79 -16.40
C ALA A 339 23.21 1.84 -17.43
N ALA A 340 23.46 0.58 -17.07
CA ALA A 340 24.07 -0.39 -17.98
C ALA A 340 23.17 -0.81 -19.16
N ALA A 341 21.90 -0.40 -19.16
CA ALA A 341 20.99 -0.59 -20.29
C ALA A 341 21.18 0.52 -21.33
N THR A 342 20.91 0.22 -22.58
CA THR A 342 21.03 1.17 -23.70
C THR A 342 19.66 1.59 -24.21
N CYS A 343 19.51 2.86 -24.58
CA CYS A 343 18.37 3.38 -25.32
C CYS A 343 18.73 3.47 -26.82
N LYS A 344 17.86 2.99 -27.70
CA LYS A 344 18.00 3.04 -29.15
C LYS A 344 16.73 3.52 -29.82
#